data_37da450b54da58dadfb489e7acc0892e
#
_entry.id   37da450b54da58dadfb489e7acc0892e
#
_cell.length_a   1.000
_cell.length_b   1.000
_cell.length_c   1.000
_cell.angle_alpha   90.00
_cell.angle_beta   90.00
_cell.angle_gamma   90.00
#
_symmetry.space_group_name_H-M   'P 1'
#
loop_
_entity.id
_entity.type
_entity.pdbx_description
1 polymer ?
#
loop_
_entity_poly.entity_id
_entity_poly.type
_entity_poly.pdbx_seq_one_letter_code
_entity_poly.pdbx_strand_id
1 'polypeptide(L)'
;DQISEIKTAVSEAVTNAIIHGYDEKDGIVTMSGSIEDDTVTFSVSDDGVGIPDISRAREPLFTGKPEMERSGMGFTIMETFMDSIEVQSEVGKGTRITMTKKLK
;
A
#
# COMPACT_ATOMS: atom_id res chain seq x y z
N ASP A 1 -8.46 -13.98 -10.26
CA ASP A 1 -7.27 -14.82 -10.28
C ASP A 1 -6.10 -14.14 -9.57
N GLN A 2 -4.98 -14.82 -9.45
CA GLN A 2 -3.83 -14.31 -8.70
C GLN A 2 -3.25 -13.02 -9.31
N ILE A 3 -3.26 -12.91 -10.62
CA ILE A 3 -2.76 -11.71 -11.30
C ILE A 3 -3.67 -10.52 -11.00
N SER A 4 -4.97 -10.71 -11.06
CA SER A 4 -5.94 -9.66 -10.74
C SER A 4 -5.84 -9.23 -9.27
N GLU A 5 -5.64 -10.19 -8.37
CA GLU A 5 -5.46 -9.90 -6.94
C GLU A 5 -4.22 -9.07 -6.69
N ILE A 6 -3.11 -9.42 -7.33
CA ILE A 6 -1.85 -8.66 -7.23
C ILE A 6 -2.04 -7.23 -7.77
N LYS A 7 -2.66 -7.09 -8.94
CA LYS A 7 -2.91 -5.77 -9.53
C LYS A 7 -3.75 -4.89 -8.61
N THR A 8 -4.78 -5.47 -8.01
CA THR A 8 -5.64 -4.73 -7.10
C THR A 8 -4.87 -4.27 -5.86
N ALA A 9 -4.09 -5.18 -5.26
CA ALA A 9 -3.30 -4.84 -4.07
C ALA A 9 -2.28 -3.74 -4.37
N VAL A 10 -1.57 -3.83 -5.50
CA VAL A 10 -0.58 -2.82 -5.89
C VAL A 10 -1.27 -1.49 -6.18
N SER A 11 -2.43 -1.51 -6.84
CA SER A 11 -3.20 -0.28 -7.10
C SER A 11 -3.61 0.41 -5.81
N GLU A 12 -4.02 -0.35 -4.79
CA GLU A 12 -4.37 0.22 -3.50
C GLU A 12 -3.16 0.87 -2.82
N ALA A 13 -1.99 0.24 -2.91
CA ALA A 13 -0.77 0.80 -2.35
C ALA A 13 -0.38 2.11 -3.05
N VAL A 14 -0.49 2.17 -4.37
CA VAL A 14 -0.19 3.38 -5.14
C VAL A 14 -1.20 4.48 -4.81
N THR A 15 -2.48 4.16 -4.74
CA THR A 15 -3.53 5.11 -4.38
C THR A 15 -3.27 5.69 -2.99
N ASN A 16 -2.87 4.84 -2.05
CA ASN A 16 -2.50 5.26 -0.71
C ASN A 16 -1.37 6.30 -0.72
N ALA A 17 -0.34 6.05 -1.52
CA ALA A 17 0.78 6.98 -1.65
C ALA A 17 0.32 8.33 -2.21
N ILE A 18 -0.55 8.32 -3.21
CA ILE A 18 -1.05 9.55 -3.84
C ILE A 18 -1.95 10.34 -2.90
N ILE A 19 -2.92 9.68 -2.28
CA ILE A 19 -3.92 10.35 -1.44
C ILE A 19 -3.35 10.75 -0.09
N HIS A 20 -2.69 9.82 0.60
CA HIS A 20 -2.26 10.02 1.98
C HIS A 20 -0.80 10.46 2.10
N GLY A 21 0.07 10.01 1.21
CA GLY A 21 1.48 10.40 1.24
C GLY A 21 1.68 11.83 0.75
N TYR A 22 1.09 12.17 -0.37
CA TYR A 22 1.30 13.46 -1.03
C TYR A 22 0.10 14.39 -1.01
N ASP A 23 -1.01 13.96 -0.45
CA ASP A 23 -2.24 14.76 -0.39
C ASP A 23 -2.65 15.26 -1.78
N GLU A 24 -2.52 14.39 -2.78
CA GLU A 24 -2.78 14.68 -4.20
C GLU A 24 -1.88 15.76 -4.80
N LYS A 25 -0.80 16.13 -4.12
CA LYS A 25 0.20 17.04 -4.67
C LYS A 25 1.23 16.24 -5.45
N ASP A 26 2.07 16.94 -6.20
CA ASP A 26 3.13 16.30 -6.96
C ASP A 26 4.11 15.59 -6.04
N GLY A 27 4.52 14.41 -6.44
CA GLY A 27 5.49 13.64 -5.69
C GLY A 27 5.91 12.42 -6.49
N ILE A 28 6.88 11.68 -5.99
CA ILE A 28 7.41 10.49 -6.64
C ILE A 28 6.94 9.25 -5.88
N VAL A 29 6.33 8.33 -6.60
CA VAL A 29 6.01 7.00 -6.07
C VAL A 29 6.96 6.02 -6.74
N THR A 30 7.75 5.32 -5.95
CA THR A 30 8.70 4.33 -6.45
C THR A 30 8.10 2.94 -6.26
N MET A 31 8.07 2.17 -7.33
CA MET A 31 7.55 0.81 -7.30
C MET A 31 8.61 -0.14 -7.80
N SER A 32 8.78 -1.26 -7.10
CA SER A 32 9.69 -2.31 -7.52
C SER A 32 9.02 -3.67 -7.36
N GLY A 33 9.47 -4.63 -8.14
CA GLY A 33 8.94 -5.98 -8.07
C GLY A 33 10.03 -6.99 -8.35
N SER A 34 9.91 -8.16 -7.75
CA SER A 34 10.84 -9.26 -7.98
C SER A 34 10.11 -10.59 -7.85
N ILE A 35 10.67 -11.60 -8.49
CA ILE A 35 10.21 -12.98 -8.36
C ILE A 35 11.40 -13.83 -7.94
N GLU A 36 11.21 -14.61 -6.89
CA GLU A 36 12.19 -15.60 -6.45
C GLU A 36 11.44 -16.91 -6.21
N ASP A 37 11.81 -17.93 -6.96
CA ASP A 37 11.07 -19.20 -7.00
C ASP A 37 9.61 -18.94 -7.41
N ASP A 38 8.65 -19.21 -6.53
CA ASP A 38 7.25 -18.98 -6.79
C ASP A 38 6.67 -17.81 -5.97
N THR A 39 7.54 -17.00 -5.38
CA THR A 39 7.11 -15.86 -4.56
C THR A 39 7.36 -14.54 -5.28
N VAL A 40 6.31 -13.75 -5.39
CA VAL A 40 6.35 -12.41 -5.96
C VAL A 40 6.38 -11.39 -4.82
N THR A 41 7.30 -10.44 -4.92
CA THR A 41 7.41 -9.35 -3.94
C THR A 41 7.28 -8.01 -4.66
N PHE A 42 6.39 -7.16 -4.16
CA PHE A 42 6.24 -5.78 -4.66
C PHE A 42 6.47 -4.81 -3.52
N SER A 43 7.15 -3.72 -3.82
CA SER A 43 7.32 -2.60 -2.89
C SER A 43 6.82 -1.32 -3.55
N VAL A 44 6.06 -0.55 -2.78
CA VAL A 44 5.60 0.77 -3.20
C VAL A 44 6.05 1.75 -2.11
N SER A 45 6.81 2.75 -2.49
CA SER A 45 7.31 3.73 -1.53
C SER A 45 7.07 5.15 -2.00
N ASP A 46 6.91 6.04 -1.05
CA ASP A 46 6.78 7.47 -1.28
C ASP A 46 7.63 8.24 -0.26
N ASP A 47 7.91 9.50 -0.57
CA ASP A 47 8.64 10.40 0.30
C ASP A 47 7.70 11.46 0.90
N GLY A 48 6.45 11.08 1.12
CA GLY A 48 5.41 11.98 1.61
C GLY A 48 5.41 12.16 3.12
N VAL A 49 4.22 12.39 3.66
CA VAL A 49 4.09 12.79 5.08
C VAL A 49 4.27 11.64 6.07
N GLY A 50 4.18 10.39 5.61
CA GLY A 50 4.25 9.23 6.48
C GLY A 50 2.93 8.94 7.19
N ILE A 51 2.91 7.84 7.94
CA ILE A 51 1.72 7.40 8.68
C ILE A 51 2.02 7.48 10.17
N PRO A 52 1.33 8.37 10.91
CA PRO A 52 1.59 8.53 12.36
C PRO A 52 1.26 7.29 13.18
N ASP A 53 0.20 6.58 12.80
CA ASP A 53 -0.24 5.38 13.51
C ASP A 53 -0.57 4.28 12.50
N ILE A 54 0.40 3.40 12.26
CA ILE A 54 0.28 2.34 11.27
C ILE A 54 -0.83 1.35 11.66
N SER A 55 -0.89 0.96 12.93
CA SER A 55 -1.91 0.02 13.39
C SER A 55 -3.31 0.53 13.11
N ARG A 56 -3.55 1.80 13.40
CA ARG A 56 -4.85 2.42 13.17
C ARG A 56 -5.15 2.56 11.67
N ALA A 57 -4.14 2.92 10.88
CA ALA A 57 -4.31 3.07 9.43
C ALA A 57 -4.71 1.75 8.77
N ARG A 58 -4.35 0.61 9.36
CA ARG A 58 -4.69 -0.71 8.85
C ARG A 58 -6.04 -1.22 9.32
N GLU A 59 -6.70 -0.53 10.24
CA GLU A 59 -8.04 -0.92 10.67
C GLU A 59 -9.04 -0.78 9.52
N PRO A 60 -9.97 -1.75 9.36
CA PRO A 60 -10.99 -1.66 8.32
C PRO A 60 -11.80 -0.38 8.46
N LEU A 61 -12.11 0.24 7.32
CA LEU A 61 -12.92 1.45 7.21
C LEU A 61 -12.28 2.72 7.78
N PHE A 62 -11.04 2.63 8.31
CA PHE A 62 -10.35 3.83 8.75
C PHE A 62 -9.80 4.61 7.56
N THR A 63 -10.04 5.90 7.52
CA THR A 63 -9.41 6.81 6.58
C THR A 63 -9.38 8.22 7.15
N GLY A 64 -8.26 8.93 6.95
CA GLY A 64 -8.15 10.33 7.31
C GLY A 64 -8.79 11.26 6.27
N LYS A 65 -9.15 10.73 5.11
CA LYS A 65 -9.70 11.50 3.98
C LYS A 65 -10.86 10.75 3.33
N PRO A 66 -11.98 10.62 4.05
CA PRO A 66 -13.11 9.80 3.57
C PRO A 66 -13.69 10.28 2.24
N GLU A 67 -13.60 11.55 1.93
CA GLU A 67 -14.11 12.10 0.67
C GLU A 67 -13.25 11.72 -0.54
N MET A 68 -12.01 11.29 -0.33
CA MET A 68 -11.09 10.90 -1.40
C MET A 68 -10.94 9.40 -1.53
N GLU A 69 -11.08 8.68 -0.44
CA GLU A 69 -10.91 7.23 -0.41
C GLU A 69 -12.26 6.55 -0.48
N ARG A 70 -12.47 5.75 -1.53
CA ARG A 70 -13.79 5.19 -1.84
C ARG A 70 -14.35 4.28 -0.77
N SER A 71 -13.53 3.44 -0.18
CA SER A 71 -14.01 2.39 0.71
C SER A 71 -13.43 2.48 2.11
N GLY A 72 -12.31 3.16 2.29
CA GLY A 72 -11.58 3.14 3.56
C GLY A 72 -10.98 1.78 3.89
N MET A 73 -10.81 0.91 2.88
CA MET A 73 -10.37 -0.46 3.08
C MET A 73 -9.10 -0.83 2.30
N GLY A 74 -8.28 0.16 1.93
CA GLY A 74 -7.09 -0.08 1.13
C GLY A 74 -6.17 -1.13 1.73
N PHE A 75 -5.80 -1.01 3.01
CA PHE A 75 -4.95 -1.99 3.68
C PHE A 75 -5.65 -3.34 3.84
N THR A 76 -6.94 -3.34 4.11
CA THR A 76 -7.71 -4.59 4.21
C THR A 76 -7.70 -5.34 2.89
N ILE A 77 -7.86 -4.64 1.77
CA ILE A 77 -7.80 -5.25 0.44
C ILE A 77 -6.42 -5.82 0.17
N MET A 78 -5.36 -5.08 0.47
CA MET A 78 -3.99 -5.57 0.32
C MET A 78 -3.77 -6.84 1.15
N GLU A 79 -4.19 -6.84 2.40
CA GLU A 79 -4.04 -7.99 3.29
C GLU A 79 -4.85 -9.20 2.83
N THR A 80 -6.01 -8.98 2.24
CA THR A 80 -6.86 -10.05 1.74
C THR A 80 -6.24 -10.76 0.53
N PHE A 81 -5.63 -9.99 -0.37
CA PHE A 81 -5.14 -10.54 -1.63
C PHE A 81 -3.68 -10.97 -1.61
N MET A 82 -2.89 -10.47 -0.66
CA MET A 82 -1.48 -10.83 -0.56
C MET A 82 -1.24 -11.73 0.65
N ASP A 83 -0.18 -12.52 0.61
CA ASP A 83 0.14 -13.42 1.71
C ASP A 83 0.74 -12.68 2.89
N SER A 84 1.51 -11.63 2.64
CA SER A 84 2.03 -10.79 3.71
C SER A 84 2.15 -9.35 3.27
N ILE A 85 2.03 -8.45 4.24
CA ILE A 85 2.21 -7.02 4.04
C ILE A 85 3.07 -6.50 5.17
N GLU A 86 4.09 -5.72 4.80
CA GLU A 86 4.95 -5.03 5.76
C GLU A 86 4.88 -3.54 5.46
N VAL A 87 4.61 -2.75 6.50
CA VAL A 87 4.50 -1.30 6.36
C VAL A 87 5.59 -0.65 7.21
N GLN A 88 6.41 0.16 6.56
CA GLN A 88 7.44 0.97 7.22
C GLN A 88 7.13 2.42 6.93
N SER A 89 7.02 3.23 7.97
CA SER A 89 6.68 4.64 7.80
C SER A 89 7.27 5.47 8.91
N GLU A 90 7.67 6.68 8.55
CA GLU A 90 8.16 7.66 9.51
C GLU A 90 7.58 9.02 9.12
N VAL A 91 6.98 9.68 10.10
CA VAL A 91 6.35 11.00 9.87
C VAL A 91 7.41 11.97 9.34
N GLY A 92 7.07 12.63 8.24
CA GLY A 92 7.96 13.56 7.55
C GLY A 92 8.95 12.92 6.58
N LYS A 93 9.01 11.58 6.51
CA LYS A 93 9.95 10.87 5.63
C LYS A 93 9.30 9.96 4.61
N GLY A 94 8.03 9.62 4.82
CA GLY A 94 7.29 8.82 3.85
C GLY A 94 6.94 7.44 4.33
N THR A 95 6.49 6.62 3.38
CA THR A 95 5.97 5.28 3.66
C THR A 95 6.47 4.29 2.62
N ARG A 96 6.77 3.08 3.07
CA ARG A 96 7.09 1.96 2.19
C ARG A 96 6.20 0.78 2.54
N ILE A 97 5.51 0.24 1.56
CA ILE A 97 4.66 -0.94 1.71
C ILE A 97 5.29 -2.06 0.89
N THR A 98 5.62 -3.17 1.54
CA THR A 98 6.17 -4.35 0.88
C THR A 98 5.15 -5.48 0.99
N MET A 99 4.81 -6.08 -0.15
CA MET A 99 3.78 -7.11 -0.24
C MET A 99 4.37 -8.35 -0.89
N THR A 100 4.06 -9.52 -0.35
CA THR A 100 4.50 -10.78 -0.94
C THR A 100 3.31 -11.68 -1.21
N LYS A 101 3.42 -12.47 -2.28
CA LYS A 101 2.43 -13.47 -2.63
C LYS A 101 3.10 -14.68 -3.25
N LYS A 102 2.80 -15.85 -2.70
CA LYS A 102 3.26 -17.12 -3.27
C LYS A 102 2.28 -17.53 -4.36
N LEU A 103 2.80 -17.74 -5.56
CA LEU A 103 1.99 -18.20 -6.69
C LEU A 103 1.72 -19.69 -6.59
N LYS A 104 0.53 -20.09 -6.97
CA LYS A 104 0.12 -21.49 -6.92
C LYS A 104 0.01 -22.10 -8.31
#